data_5c04416c4d1b8912f1caa961d3e63c3d
#
_entry.id   5c04416c4d1b8912f1caa961d3e63c3d
#
_cell.length_a   1.000
_cell.length_b   1.000
_cell.length_c   1.000
_cell.angle_alpha   90.00
_cell.angle_beta   90.00
_cell.angle_gamma   90.00
#
_symmetry.space_group_name_H-M   'P 1'
#
loop_
_entity.id
_entity.type
_entity.pdbx_description
1 polymer ?
#
loop_
_entity_poly.entity_id
_entity_poly.type
_entity_poly.pdbx_seq_one_letter_code
_entity_poly.pdbx_strand_id
1 'polypeptide(L)'
;MNQREFYLPSSDGHSRLHCMEWLPDGEILGAVQIVHGMMEHTGRYRETAEWLADRGIAVYGHDHLGHGRTAAEKEDLGYFGDRDGELSLVKDVRRLTLYGKRRYRGKRLFLLGHSMGSFMVRRTLTVY
;
A
#
# COMPACT_ATOMS: atom_id res chain seq x y z
N MET A 1 13.73 -14.33 3.25
CA MET A 1 12.67 -13.31 3.10
C MET A 1 11.83 -13.30 4.36
N ASN A 2 11.46 -12.12 4.83
CA ASN A 2 10.70 -11.94 6.06
C ASN A 2 9.44 -11.12 5.76
N GLN A 3 8.27 -11.65 6.11
CA GLN A 3 6.99 -10.99 5.92
C GLN A 3 6.48 -10.47 7.26
N ARG A 4 5.92 -9.26 7.27
CA ARG A 4 5.26 -8.74 8.46
C ARG A 4 4.01 -7.95 8.09
N GLU A 5 3.11 -7.83 9.05
CA GLU A 5 1.91 -7.03 8.94
C GLU A 5 1.95 -5.93 10.00
N PHE A 6 1.37 -4.79 9.68
CA PHE A 6 1.28 -3.67 10.62
C PHE A 6 0.11 -2.77 10.25
N TYR A 7 -0.18 -1.79 11.09
CA TYR A 7 -1.28 -0.86 10.87
C TYR A 7 -0.78 0.57 10.95
N LEU A 8 -1.32 1.43 10.09
CA LEU A 8 -1.09 2.87 10.12
C LEU A 8 -2.43 3.59 10.15
N PRO A 9 -2.52 4.78 10.77
CA PRO A 9 -3.76 5.54 10.74
C PRO A 9 -4.06 6.04 9.33
N SER A 10 -5.33 5.93 8.92
CA SER A 10 -5.79 6.48 7.66
C SER A 10 -5.94 8.00 7.75
N SER A 11 -5.92 8.64 6.59
CA SER A 11 -6.22 10.07 6.46
C SER A 11 -7.67 10.40 6.74
N ASP A 12 -8.56 9.39 6.83
CA ASP A 12 -9.97 9.61 7.16
C ASP A 12 -10.20 10.00 8.62
N GLY A 13 -9.16 9.88 9.46
CA GLY A 13 -9.19 10.30 10.86
C GLY A 13 -9.70 9.25 11.84
N HIS A 14 -10.19 8.09 11.38
CA HIS A 14 -10.72 7.07 12.28
C HIS A 14 -10.41 5.63 11.88
N SER A 15 -10.07 5.36 10.63
CA SER A 15 -9.74 4.00 10.18
C SER A 15 -8.26 3.69 10.36
N ARG A 16 -7.96 2.40 10.46
CA ARG A 16 -6.58 1.90 10.49
C ARG A 16 -6.31 1.13 9.22
N LEU A 17 -5.25 1.50 8.52
CA LEU A 17 -4.84 0.82 7.29
C LEU A 17 -4.08 -0.44 7.64
N HIS A 18 -4.56 -1.58 7.16
CA HIS A 18 -3.81 -2.84 7.23
C HIS A 18 -2.69 -2.79 6.20
N CYS A 19 -1.46 -2.98 6.64
CA CYS A 19 -0.27 -2.91 5.80
C CYS A 19 0.49 -4.22 5.83
N MET A 20 1.15 -4.54 4.72
CA MET A 20 2.01 -5.71 4.61
C MET A 20 3.36 -5.29 4.05
N GLU A 21 4.39 -6.01 4.48
CA GLU A 21 5.75 -5.74 4.05
C GLU A 21 6.51 -7.06 3.90
N TRP A 22 7.25 -7.18 2.80
CA TRP A 22 8.11 -8.34 2.51
C TRP A 22 9.54 -7.83 2.38
N LEU A 23 10.42 -8.32 3.25
CA LEU A 23 11.79 -7.84 3.36
C LEU A 23 12.78 -8.88 2.87
N PRO A 24 13.81 -8.47 2.08
CA PRO A 24 14.93 -9.34 1.76
C PRO A 24 15.68 -9.78 3.01
N ASP A 25 16.33 -10.93 2.96
CA ASP A 25 17.19 -11.39 4.07
C ASP A 25 18.50 -10.59 4.15
N GLY A 26 18.98 -10.12 3.00
CA GLY A 26 20.23 -9.40 2.92
C GLY A 26 20.04 -7.91 2.62
N GLU A 27 20.97 -7.38 1.83
CA GLU A 27 20.93 -5.98 1.43
C GLU A 27 19.65 -5.65 0.66
N ILE A 28 19.06 -4.50 0.96
CA ILE A 28 17.90 -3.99 0.23
C ILE A 28 18.42 -3.12 -0.91
N LEU A 29 18.15 -3.56 -2.15
CA LEU A 29 18.60 -2.87 -3.35
C LEU A 29 17.62 -1.77 -3.79
N GLY A 30 16.36 -1.91 -3.42
CA GLY A 30 15.30 -0.96 -3.75
C GLY A 30 14.01 -1.39 -3.09
N ALA A 31 12.95 -0.62 -3.29
CA ALA A 31 11.65 -0.92 -2.71
C ALA A 31 10.52 -0.66 -3.69
N VAL A 32 9.45 -1.45 -3.60
CA VAL A 32 8.24 -1.30 -4.42
C VAL A 32 7.05 -1.15 -3.49
N GLN A 33 6.29 -0.07 -3.69
CA GLN A 33 5.00 0.12 -3.04
C GLN A 33 3.91 -0.38 -3.97
N ILE A 34 3.12 -1.34 -3.49
CA ILE A 34 1.97 -1.87 -4.24
C ILE A 34 0.74 -1.05 -3.91
N VAL A 35 0.02 -0.63 -4.95
CA VAL A 35 -1.27 0.07 -4.84
C VAL A 35 -2.30 -0.78 -5.58
N HIS A 36 -3.08 -1.55 -4.83
CA HIS A 36 -4.00 -2.53 -5.41
C HIS A 36 -5.23 -1.89 -6.07
N GLY A 37 -5.96 -2.70 -6.85
CA GLY A 37 -7.17 -2.24 -7.53
C GLY A 37 -8.44 -2.43 -6.73
N MET A 38 -9.57 -2.15 -7.36
CA MET A 38 -10.89 -2.29 -6.75
C MET A 38 -11.17 -3.75 -6.39
N MET A 39 -11.73 -3.97 -5.21
CA MET A 39 -12.15 -5.27 -4.71
C MET A 39 -11.04 -6.33 -4.63
N GLU A 40 -9.80 -5.88 -4.52
CA GLU A 40 -8.68 -6.76 -4.20
C GLU A 40 -8.03 -6.29 -2.87
N HIS A 41 -6.86 -6.77 -2.54
CA HIS A 41 -6.12 -6.39 -1.33
C HIS A 41 -4.63 -6.66 -1.56
N THR A 42 -3.79 -6.07 -0.71
CA THR A 42 -2.33 -6.18 -0.85
C THR A 42 -1.84 -7.64 -0.83
N GLY A 43 -2.44 -8.48 0.00
CA GLY A 43 -2.06 -9.89 0.11
C GLY A 43 -2.19 -10.68 -1.18
N ARG A 44 -2.99 -10.21 -2.14
CA ARG A 44 -3.11 -10.84 -3.45
C ARG A 44 -1.78 -10.85 -4.22
N TYR A 45 -0.88 -9.94 -3.89
CA TYR A 45 0.41 -9.78 -4.57
C TYR A 45 1.53 -10.55 -3.88
N ARG A 46 1.20 -11.45 -2.95
CA ARG A 46 2.19 -12.19 -2.16
C ARG A 46 3.25 -12.88 -3.01
N GLU A 47 2.84 -13.62 -4.05
CA GLU A 47 3.79 -14.36 -4.88
C GLU A 47 4.80 -13.41 -5.56
N THR A 48 4.30 -12.32 -6.13
CA THR A 48 5.14 -11.30 -6.76
C THR A 48 6.05 -10.65 -5.72
N ALA A 49 5.50 -10.33 -4.55
CA ALA A 49 6.27 -9.70 -3.48
C ALA A 49 7.39 -10.61 -2.97
N GLU A 50 7.10 -11.88 -2.76
CA GLU A 50 8.09 -12.86 -2.32
C GLU A 50 9.19 -13.03 -3.36
N TRP A 51 8.80 -13.10 -4.63
CA TRP A 51 9.75 -13.21 -5.74
C TRP A 51 10.72 -12.02 -5.76
N LEU A 52 10.20 -10.80 -5.58
CA LEU A 52 11.01 -9.59 -5.55
C LEU A 52 11.90 -9.54 -4.29
N ALA A 53 11.34 -9.89 -3.14
CA ALA A 53 12.09 -9.88 -1.88
C ALA A 53 13.25 -10.86 -1.90
N ASP A 54 13.07 -12.03 -2.51
CA ASP A 54 14.14 -13.01 -2.66
C ASP A 54 15.28 -12.48 -3.55
N ARG A 55 15.05 -11.40 -4.30
CA ARG A 55 16.02 -10.77 -5.20
C ARG A 55 16.51 -9.41 -4.69
N GLY A 56 16.29 -9.12 -3.42
CA GLY A 56 16.82 -7.92 -2.81
C GLY A 56 15.90 -6.69 -2.90
N ILE A 57 14.66 -6.85 -3.36
CA ILE A 57 13.69 -5.75 -3.47
C ILE A 57 12.67 -5.87 -2.34
N ALA A 58 12.64 -4.89 -1.44
CA ALA A 58 11.59 -4.82 -0.43
C ALA A 58 10.26 -4.46 -1.10
N VAL A 59 9.17 -5.06 -0.63
CA VAL A 59 7.83 -4.79 -1.15
C VAL A 59 6.93 -4.46 0.02
N TYR A 60 6.09 -3.45 -0.14
CA TYR A 60 5.11 -3.10 0.89
C TYR A 60 3.87 -2.49 0.26
N GLY A 61 2.80 -2.47 1.01
CA GLY A 61 1.57 -1.88 0.56
C GLY A 61 0.53 -1.87 1.66
N HIS A 62 -0.62 -1.28 1.36
CA HIS A 62 -1.74 -1.23 2.30
C HIS A 62 -3.02 -1.62 1.60
N ASP A 63 -3.97 -2.11 2.39
CA ASP A 63 -5.33 -2.33 1.93
C ASP A 63 -6.06 -0.99 1.98
N HIS A 64 -6.63 -0.57 0.84
CA HIS A 64 -7.38 0.69 0.76
C HIS A 64 -8.58 0.68 1.69
N LEU A 65 -9.08 1.88 2.02
CA LEU A 65 -10.34 2.02 2.74
C LEU A 65 -11.43 1.17 2.08
N GLY A 66 -12.19 0.45 2.90
CA GLY A 66 -13.23 -0.44 2.42
C GLY A 66 -12.75 -1.71 1.75
N HIS A 67 -11.47 -2.05 1.87
CA HIS A 67 -10.88 -3.22 1.23
C HIS A 67 -10.07 -4.05 2.24
N GLY A 68 -9.93 -5.35 1.94
CA GLY A 68 -9.12 -6.26 2.71
C GLY A 68 -9.39 -6.17 4.21
N ARG A 69 -8.33 -6.16 5.00
CA ARG A 69 -8.42 -6.06 6.46
C ARG A 69 -8.57 -4.64 6.98
N THR A 70 -8.54 -3.65 6.10
CA THR A 70 -8.86 -2.27 6.46
C THR A 70 -10.38 -2.09 6.61
N ALA A 71 -11.17 -2.87 5.86
CA ALA A 71 -12.62 -2.89 6.04
C ALA A 71 -12.95 -3.58 7.37
N ALA A 72 -13.53 -2.84 8.33
CA ALA A 72 -13.83 -3.35 9.65
C ALA A 72 -14.94 -4.40 9.63
N GLU A 73 -15.92 -4.23 8.73
CA GLU A 73 -17.08 -5.10 8.61
C GLU A 73 -17.25 -5.51 7.15
N LYS A 74 -17.93 -6.62 6.91
CA LYS A 74 -18.18 -7.11 5.56
C LYS A 74 -18.93 -6.09 4.71
N GLU A 75 -19.89 -5.38 5.32
CA GLU A 75 -20.68 -4.36 4.65
C GLU A 75 -19.88 -3.10 4.31
N ASP A 76 -18.69 -2.94 4.88
CA ASP A 76 -17.79 -1.83 4.57
C ASP A 76 -16.98 -2.07 3.30
N LEU A 77 -17.01 -3.30 2.75
CA LEU A 77 -16.27 -3.61 1.54
C LEU A 77 -16.71 -2.73 0.38
N GLY A 78 -15.74 -2.05 -0.21
CA GLY A 78 -15.98 -1.12 -1.32
C GLY A 78 -16.41 0.28 -0.89
N TYR A 79 -16.54 0.52 0.41
CA TYR A 79 -16.96 1.80 0.95
C TYR A 79 -15.77 2.65 1.37
N PHE A 80 -15.66 3.85 0.83
CA PHE A 80 -14.51 4.74 1.05
C PHE A 80 -14.79 5.87 2.04
N GLY A 81 -16.00 5.96 2.58
CA GLY A 81 -16.42 7.05 3.46
C GLY A 81 -17.47 7.95 2.82
N ASP A 82 -18.11 8.77 3.64
CA ASP A 82 -19.20 9.65 3.21
C ASP A 82 -18.71 10.92 2.53
N ARG A 83 -17.50 11.36 2.84
CA ARG A 83 -16.92 12.59 2.31
C ARG A 83 -15.54 12.34 1.75
N ASP A 84 -15.30 12.90 0.57
CA ASP A 84 -13.97 12.93 -0.05
C ASP A 84 -13.27 11.56 -0.05
N GLY A 85 -14.03 10.48 -0.27
CA GLY A 85 -13.50 9.12 -0.28
C GLY A 85 -12.33 8.96 -1.24
N GLU A 86 -12.45 9.52 -2.46
CA GLU A 86 -11.35 9.51 -3.43
C GLU A 86 -10.12 10.22 -2.90
N LEU A 87 -10.30 11.39 -2.28
CA LEU A 87 -9.20 12.15 -1.73
C LEU A 87 -8.51 11.40 -0.58
N SER A 88 -9.31 10.74 0.27
CA SER A 88 -8.77 9.92 1.35
C SER A 88 -7.92 8.77 0.81
N LEU A 89 -8.37 8.11 -0.26
CA LEU A 89 -7.61 7.04 -0.90
C LEU A 89 -6.25 7.54 -1.39
N VAL A 90 -6.23 8.70 -2.05
CA VAL A 90 -4.99 9.29 -2.56
C VAL A 90 -4.06 9.71 -1.42
N LYS A 91 -4.61 10.30 -0.37
CA LYS A 91 -3.82 10.68 0.81
C LYS A 91 -3.22 9.46 1.50
N ASP A 92 -3.95 8.36 1.56
CA ASP A 92 -3.43 7.13 2.15
C ASP A 92 -2.28 6.55 1.32
N VAL A 93 -2.38 6.59 -0.02
CA VAL A 93 -1.25 6.21 -0.88
C VAL A 93 -0.02 7.08 -0.53
N ARG A 94 -0.23 8.38 -0.38
CA ARG A 94 0.86 9.30 -0.02
C ARG A 94 1.46 8.97 1.35
N ARG A 95 0.64 8.60 2.34
CA ARG A 95 1.13 8.19 3.66
C ARG A 95 2.07 7.00 3.55
N LEU A 96 1.70 6.00 2.75
CA LEU A 96 2.54 4.84 2.54
C LEU A 96 3.81 5.18 1.76
N THR A 97 3.73 6.11 0.81
CA THR A 97 4.92 6.58 0.10
C THR A 97 5.90 7.26 1.07
N LEU A 98 5.39 8.09 1.97
CA LEU A 98 6.25 8.73 2.99
C LEU A 98 6.84 7.72 3.96
N TYR A 99 6.06 6.70 4.35
CA TYR A 99 6.57 5.59 5.14
C TYR A 99 7.75 4.93 4.44
N GLY A 100 7.59 4.59 3.16
CA GLY A 100 8.65 3.93 2.39
C GLY A 100 9.89 4.80 2.22
N LYS A 101 9.70 6.10 2.01
CA LYS A 101 10.83 7.03 1.89
C LYS A 101 11.68 7.08 3.16
N ARG A 102 11.04 6.98 4.33
CA ARG A 102 11.75 6.95 5.62
C ARG A 102 12.36 5.58 5.89
N ARG A 103 11.57 4.53 5.64
CA ARG A 103 11.98 3.14 5.90
C ARG A 103 13.15 2.71 5.04
N TYR A 104 13.12 3.08 3.77
CA TYR A 104 14.12 2.67 2.78
C TYR A 104 14.95 3.86 2.31
N ARG A 105 15.36 4.70 3.26
CA ARG A 105 16.12 5.92 2.95
C ARG A 105 17.38 5.59 2.15
N GLY A 106 17.59 6.38 1.09
CA GLY A 106 18.73 6.19 0.20
C GLY A 106 18.54 5.13 -0.87
N LYS A 107 17.40 4.43 -0.86
CA LYS A 107 17.08 3.41 -1.87
C LYS A 107 16.06 3.96 -2.86
N ARG A 108 16.05 3.40 -4.08
CA ARG A 108 15.04 3.76 -5.07
C ARG A 108 13.70 3.17 -4.66
N LEU A 109 12.67 3.98 -4.77
CA LEU A 109 11.30 3.60 -4.43
C LEU A 109 10.44 3.68 -5.69
N PHE A 110 9.76 2.57 -6.02
CA PHE A 110 8.87 2.47 -7.16
C PHE A 110 7.44 2.26 -6.69
N LEU A 111 6.49 2.81 -7.45
CA LEU A 111 5.06 2.61 -7.21
C LEU A 111 4.52 1.67 -8.28
N LEU A 112 3.88 0.58 -7.85
CA LEU A 112 3.23 -0.37 -8.75
C LEU A 112 1.73 -0.31 -8.52
N GLY A 113 1.00 0.28 -9.46
CA GLY A 113 -0.45 0.37 -9.40
C GLY A 113 -1.10 -0.56 -10.41
N HIS A 114 -2.20 -1.21 -10.02
CA HIS A 114 -2.97 -2.09 -10.89
C HIS A 114 -4.42 -1.64 -10.95
N SER A 115 -4.98 -1.47 -12.16
CA SER A 115 -6.37 -1.07 -12.39
C SER A 115 -6.68 0.25 -11.67
N MET A 116 -7.63 0.27 -10.73
CA MET A 116 -7.93 1.47 -9.92
C MET A 116 -6.66 1.99 -9.23
N GLY A 117 -5.78 1.09 -8.75
CA GLY A 117 -4.51 1.48 -8.15
C GLY A 117 -3.63 2.27 -9.10
N SER A 118 -3.66 1.95 -10.39
CA SER A 118 -2.93 2.70 -11.41
C SER A 118 -3.41 4.15 -11.50
N PHE A 119 -4.72 4.36 -11.48
CA PHE A 119 -5.30 5.72 -11.44
C PHE A 119 -4.90 6.46 -10.18
N MET A 120 -4.90 5.78 -9.04
CA MET A 120 -4.51 6.37 -7.76
C MET A 120 -3.05 6.79 -7.73
N VAL A 121 -2.15 5.97 -8.28
CA VAL A 121 -0.74 6.31 -8.41
C VAL A 121 -0.57 7.57 -9.25
N ARG A 122 -1.22 7.61 -10.41
CA ARG A 122 -1.16 8.77 -11.32
C ARG A 122 -1.71 10.02 -10.64
N ARG A 123 -2.83 9.89 -9.94
CA ARG A 123 -3.43 11.00 -9.20
C ARG A 123 -2.48 11.50 -8.09
N THR A 124 -1.86 10.58 -7.37
CA THR A 124 -0.90 10.93 -6.32
C THR A 124 0.27 11.72 -6.89
N LEU A 125 0.83 11.27 -8.02
CA LEU A 125 1.94 11.95 -8.67
C LEU A 125 1.56 13.34 -9.19
N THR A 126 0.29 13.57 -9.53
CA THR A 126 -0.21 14.87 -9.99
C THR A 126 -0.39 15.86 -8.84
N VAL A 127 -0.80 15.37 -7.67
CA VAL A 127 -1.09 16.22 -6.49
C VAL A 127 0.16 16.47 -5.67
N TYR A 128 1.04 15.50 -5.56
CA TYR A 128 2.27 15.54 -4.78
C TYR A 128 3.51 15.39 -5.67
#